data_8ddd1d7c1330c42c6f2835b4ca263f33
#
_entry.id   8ddd1d7c1330c42c6f2835b4ca263f33
#
_cell.length_a   1.000
_cell.length_b   1.000
_cell.length_c   1.000
_cell.angle_alpha   90.00
_cell.angle_beta   90.00
_cell.angle_gamma   90.00
#
_symmetry.space_group_name_H-M   'P 1'
#
loop_
_entity.id
_entity.type
_entity.pdbx_description
1 polymer ?
#
loop_
_entity_poly.entity_id
_entity_poly.type
_entity_poly.pdbx_seq_one_letter_code
_entity_poly.pdbx_strand_id
1 'polypeptide(L)'
;MTTTNATQQRQGIGSPISNEAYNVVSALHSKLEGLEAYRKYSQDGDQQIWQQLSQADNQAVETLIGELERLVRDGKFRMGQPGRAG
;
A
#
# COMPACT_ATOMS: atom_id res chain seq x y z
N MET A 1 25.17 0.41 14.37
CA MET A 1 24.56 0.11 14.37
C MET A 1 24.23 -0.13 13.89
N THR A 2 24.22 -0.23 14.13
CA THR A 2 23.67 -0.53 13.98
C THR A 2 23.18 -0.83 13.40
N THR A 3 23.09 -0.97 13.34
CA THR A 3 22.41 -1.27 13.04
C THR A 3 21.99 -1.67 12.89
N THR A 4 21.91 -1.69 13.04
CA THR A 4 21.35 -2.14 13.12
C THR A 4 20.74 -2.09 13.19
N ASN A 5 20.72 -1.76 13.23
CA ASN A 5 19.96 -1.60 13.66
C ASN A 5 18.61 -1.31 13.39
N ALA A 6 18.33 -0.98 12.66
CA ALA A 6 16.94 -0.62 12.42
C ALA A 6 15.97 -1.75 12.73
N THR A 7 16.36 -2.92 12.37
CA THR A 7 15.55 -4.11 12.66
C THR A 7 15.33 -4.26 14.16
N GLN A 8 16.32 -3.98 14.92
CA GLN A 8 16.22 -4.10 16.36
C GLN A 8 15.28 -3.08 16.95
N GLN A 9 15.20 -1.93 16.31
CA GLN A 9 14.34 -0.87 16.82
C GLN A 9 12.87 -1.23 16.77
N ARG A 10 12.52 -2.19 15.93
CA ARG A 10 11.12 -2.59 15.82
C ARG A 10 10.70 -3.65 16.78
N GLN A 11 11.63 -4.14 17.60
CA GLN A 11 11.28 -5.23 18.49
C GLN A 11 10.23 -4.85 19.51
N GLY A 12 10.25 -3.63 20.01
CA GLY A 12 9.30 -3.20 21.01
C GLY A 12 8.01 -2.65 20.43
N ILE A 13 8.04 -2.19 19.19
CA ILE A 13 6.88 -1.54 18.61
C ILE A 13 6.23 -2.44 17.56
N GLY A 14 6.91 -2.67 16.47
CA GLY A 14 6.43 -3.56 15.43
C GLY A 14 5.07 -3.20 14.88
N SER A 15 4.70 -3.86 13.82
CA SER A 15 3.41 -3.69 13.19
C SER A 15 2.42 -4.70 13.76
N PRO A 16 1.18 -4.27 14.06
CA PRO A 16 0.16 -5.21 14.53
C PRO A 16 -0.46 -6.04 13.41
N ILE A 17 -0.10 -5.80 12.16
CA ILE A 17 -0.59 -6.59 11.05
C ILE A 17 0.57 -7.29 10.38
N SER A 18 0.26 -8.32 9.59
CA SER A 18 1.28 -9.08 8.90
C SER A 18 2.00 -8.23 7.86
N ASN A 19 3.20 -8.67 7.49
CA ASN A 19 3.94 -8.01 6.42
C ASN A 19 3.18 -8.07 5.10
N GLU A 20 2.52 -9.18 4.85
CA GLU A 20 1.75 -9.32 3.62
C GLU A 20 0.66 -8.25 3.54
N ALA A 21 -0.11 -8.10 4.61
CA ALA A 21 -1.17 -7.09 4.65
C ALA A 21 -0.58 -5.68 4.59
N TYR A 22 0.49 -5.45 5.32
CA TYR A 22 1.14 -4.15 5.32
C TYR A 22 1.57 -3.74 3.91
N ASN A 23 2.16 -4.69 3.18
CA ASN A 23 2.64 -4.38 1.84
C ASN A 23 1.51 -4.04 0.89
N VAL A 24 0.39 -4.76 0.97
CA VAL A 24 -0.75 -4.48 0.11
C VAL A 24 -1.35 -3.11 0.43
N VAL A 25 -1.50 -2.81 1.72
CA VAL A 25 -2.02 -1.51 2.14
C VAL A 25 -1.10 -0.38 1.67
N SER A 26 0.21 -0.58 1.80
CA SER A 26 1.17 0.44 1.39
C SER A 26 1.12 0.68 -0.12
N ALA A 27 1.05 -0.39 -0.90
CA ALA A 27 0.96 -0.25 -2.35
C ALA A 27 -0.33 0.43 -2.76
N LEU A 28 -1.44 0.09 -2.11
CA LEU A 28 -2.72 0.72 -2.39
C LEU A 28 -2.65 2.21 -2.09
N HIS A 29 -2.09 2.56 -0.95
CA HIS A 29 -1.96 3.98 -0.57
C HIS A 29 -1.15 4.74 -1.61
N SER A 30 -0.03 4.17 -2.07
CA SER A 30 0.81 4.82 -3.07
C SER A 30 0.05 5.05 -4.37
N LYS A 31 -0.75 4.08 -4.80
CA LYS A 31 -1.52 4.24 -6.02
C LYS A 31 -2.58 5.32 -5.89
N LEU A 32 -3.24 5.38 -4.73
CA LEU A 32 -4.24 6.41 -4.50
C LEU A 32 -3.61 7.80 -4.48
N GLU A 33 -2.43 7.93 -3.89
CA GLU A 33 -1.72 9.20 -3.92
C GLU A 33 -1.35 9.60 -5.34
N GLY A 34 -0.94 8.64 -6.16
CA GLY A 34 -0.61 8.91 -7.54
C GLY A 34 -1.81 9.41 -8.32
N LEU A 35 -2.97 8.80 -8.11
CA LEU A 35 -4.19 9.23 -8.79
C LEU A 35 -4.56 10.66 -8.41
N GLU A 36 -4.40 11.01 -7.15
CA GLU A 36 -4.66 12.38 -6.71
C GLU A 36 -3.70 13.36 -7.38
N ALA A 37 -2.44 12.98 -7.51
CA ALA A 37 -1.45 13.82 -8.18
C ALA A 37 -1.81 14.03 -9.65
N TYR A 38 -2.23 12.94 -10.33
CA TYR A 38 -2.59 13.05 -11.74
C TYR A 38 -3.77 13.98 -11.94
N ARG A 39 -4.72 13.98 -11.01
CA ARG A 39 -5.85 14.88 -11.07
C ARG A 39 -5.38 16.33 -11.08
N LYS A 40 -4.38 16.65 -10.27
CA LYS A 40 -3.83 17.99 -10.23
C LYS A 40 -3.05 18.30 -11.49
N TYR A 41 -2.22 17.36 -11.93
CA TYR A 41 -1.38 17.58 -13.11
C TYR A 41 -2.21 17.77 -14.35
N SER A 42 -3.37 17.12 -14.44
CA SER A 42 -4.21 17.19 -15.62
C SER A 42 -4.81 18.58 -15.85
N GLN A 43 -4.71 19.44 -14.84
CA GLN A 43 -5.18 20.81 -15.01
C GLN A 43 -4.21 21.65 -15.83
N ASP A 44 -2.98 21.18 -16.02
CA ASP A 44 -1.96 21.88 -16.76
C ASP A 44 -1.49 21.02 -17.92
N GLY A 45 -1.67 21.52 -19.12
CA GLY A 45 -1.16 20.83 -20.31
C GLY A 45 -2.09 19.75 -20.82
N ASP A 46 -1.47 18.69 -21.34
CA ASP A 46 -2.18 17.62 -22.05
C ASP A 46 -2.83 16.68 -21.05
N GLN A 47 -4.16 16.63 -21.07
CA GLN A 47 -4.89 15.77 -20.15
C GLN A 47 -4.83 14.30 -20.53
N GLN A 48 -4.53 13.99 -21.77
CA GLN A 48 -4.65 12.63 -22.27
C GLN A 48 -3.68 11.68 -21.58
N ILE A 49 -2.45 12.13 -21.37
CA ILE A 49 -1.48 11.28 -20.71
C ILE A 49 -1.92 10.95 -19.29
N TRP A 50 -2.48 11.93 -18.58
CA TRP A 50 -2.90 11.69 -17.20
C TRP A 50 -4.11 10.79 -17.13
N GLN A 51 -4.99 10.86 -18.12
CA GLN A 51 -6.12 9.94 -18.22
C GLN A 51 -5.63 8.51 -18.45
N GLN A 52 -4.65 8.34 -19.31
CA GLN A 52 -4.10 7.00 -19.57
C GLN A 52 -3.44 6.42 -18.34
N LEU A 53 -2.65 7.23 -17.64
CA LEU A 53 -1.99 6.76 -16.43
C LEU A 53 -2.99 6.48 -15.32
N SER A 54 -4.05 7.30 -15.25
CA SER A 54 -5.09 7.07 -14.25
C SER A 54 -5.81 5.75 -14.50
N GLN A 55 -6.07 5.41 -15.75
CA GLN A 55 -6.72 4.14 -16.06
C GLN A 55 -5.84 2.96 -15.64
N ALA A 56 -4.55 3.06 -15.91
CA ALA A 56 -3.62 1.99 -15.53
C ALA A 56 -3.57 1.84 -14.01
N ASP A 57 -3.51 2.97 -13.30
CA ASP A 57 -3.45 2.92 -11.85
C ASP A 57 -4.77 2.50 -11.24
N ASN A 58 -5.90 2.83 -11.86
CA ASN A 58 -7.18 2.32 -11.39
C ASN A 58 -7.25 0.81 -11.48
N GLN A 59 -6.68 0.23 -12.54
CA GLN A 59 -6.61 -1.22 -12.62
C GLN A 59 -5.74 -1.80 -11.52
N ALA A 60 -4.64 -1.14 -11.20
CA ALA A 60 -3.78 -1.58 -10.12
C ALA A 60 -4.52 -1.49 -8.78
N VAL A 61 -5.29 -0.42 -8.57
CA VAL A 61 -6.09 -0.27 -7.36
C VAL A 61 -7.10 -1.43 -7.26
N GLU A 62 -7.75 -1.74 -8.35
CA GLU A 62 -8.72 -2.84 -8.37
C GLU A 62 -8.06 -4.15 -7.97
N THR A 63 -6.89 -4.42 -8.52
CA THR A 63 -6.13 -5.62 -8.19
C THR A 63 -5.76 -5.65 -6.72
N LEU A 64 -5.32 -4.52 -6.18
CA LEU A 64 -4.91 -4.46 -4.78
C LEU A 64 -6.09 -4.59 -3.85
N ILE A 65 -7.25 -4.03 -4.21
CA ILE A 65 -8.46 -4.21 -3.40
C ILE A 65 -8.86 -5.67 -3.39
N GLY A 66 -8.79 -6.36 -4.54
CA GLY A 66 -9.09 -7.77 -4.58
C GLY A 66 -8.16 -8.57 -3.69
N GLU A 67 -6.89 -8.19 -3.66
CA GLU A 67 -5.94 -8.88 -2.80
C GLU A 67 -6.24 -8.64 -1.32
N LEU A 68 -6.63 -7.41 -0.96
CA LEU A 68 -7.04 -7.13 0.41
C LEU A 68 -8.24 -7.95 0.81
N GLU A 69 -9.21 -8.06 -0.08
CA GLU A 69 -10.39 -8.88 0.19
C GLU A 69 -10.01 -10.34 0.42
N ARG A 70 -9.06 -10.84 -0.37
CA ARG A 70 -8.59 -12.20 -0.19
C ARG A 70 -7.92 -12.37 1.18
N LEU A 71 -7.11 -11.40 1.57
CA LEU A 71 -6.45 -11.48 2.87
C LEU A 71 -7.44 -11.46 4.01
N VAL A 72 -8.52 -10.68 3.87
CA VAL A 72 -9.57 -10.67 4.88
C VAL A 72 -10.25 -12.02 4.95
N ARG A 73 -10.61 -12.59 3.79
CA ARG A 73 -11.28 -13.91 3.77
C ARG A 73 -10.41 -14.99 4.39
N ASP A 74 -9.11 -14.91 4.18
CA ASP A 74 -8.18 -15.93 4.66
C ASP A 74 -7.75 -15.69 6.10
N GLY A 75 -8.27 -14.66 6.75
CA GLY A 75 -7.91 -14.35 8.12
C GLY A 75 -6.52 -13.77 8.27
N LYS A 76 -5.96 -13.22 7.20
CA LYS A 76 -4.59 -12.71 7.22
C LYS A 76 -4.51 -11.21 7.37
N PHE A 77 -5.64 -10.52 7.33
CA PHE A 77 -5.66 -9.08 7.57
C PHE A 77 -6.42 -8.81 8.85
N ARG A 78 -5.73 -8.91 9.94
CA ARG A 78 -6.31 -8.71 11.25
C ARG A 78 -5.21 -8.36 12.22
N MET A 79 -5.61 -7.83 13.36
CA MET A 79 -4.64 -7.48 14.39
C MET A 79 -3.95 -8.72 14.94
N GLY A 80 -2.68 -8.56 15.20
CA GLY A 80 -1.90 -9.55 15.90
C GLY A 80 -1.01 -8.86 16.90
N GLN A 81 -0.07 -9.62 17.48
CA GLN A 81 0.87 -9.02 18.40
C GLN A 81 1.84 -8.11 17.62
N PRO A 82 2.12 -6.93 18.18
CA PRO A 82 3.10 -6.05 17.54
C PRO A 82 4.43 -6.77 17.33
N GLY A 83 5.02 -6.55 16.16
CA GLY A 83 6.28 -7.16 15.85
C GLY A 83 6.20 -8.53 15.22
N ARG A 84 5.03 -9.12 15.19
CA ARG A 84 4.84 -10.42 14.54
C ARG A 84 4.39 -10.19 13.12
N ALA A 85 5.24 -10.53 12.22
CA ALA A 85 4.94 -10.29 10.82
C ALA A 85 4.57 -11.60 10.15
N GLY A 86 3.48 -11.57 9.51
CA GLY A 86 3.07 -12.63 8.66
C GLY A 86 2.86 -13.91 8.90
#